data_12bf9d4775f3d6b4be63410ee7cc0414
#
_entry.id   12bf9d4775f3d6b4be63410ee7cc0414
#
_cell.length_a   1.000
_cell.length_b   1.000
_cell.length_c   1.000
_cell.angle_alpha   90.00
_cell.angle_beta   90.00
_cell.angle_gamma   90.00
#
_symmetry.space_group_name_H-M   'P 1'
#
loop_
_entity.id
_entity.type
_entity.pdbx_description
1 polymer ?
#
loop_
_entity_poly.entity_id
_entity_poly.type
_entity_poly.pdbx_seq_one_letter_code
_entity_poly.pdbx_strand_id
1 'polypeptide(L)'
;VVDLGAGTGMFTLGAALRGPSRAIGVEIDRDALLIARENRRRVGTRTEIHWVHADATGAPIRPSGPTTVVMSPPFGAQNGNEHADRAFLSTAADIADISYSVHNAGSRAFVESFAADNAGEVTHAFAAEFDLDNQFDHHAADRAEIDTEVFRIEWSS
;
A
#
# COMPACT_ATOMS: atom_id res chain seq x y z
N VAL A 1 6.57 9.31 4.59
CA VAL A 1 5.72 8.17 4.25
C VAL A 1 6.09 7.66 2.88
N VAL A 2 6.15 6.34 2.69
CA VAL A 2 6.37 5.67 1.39
C VAL A 2 5.13 4.82 1.10
N ASP A 3 4.57 4.97 -0.11
CA ASP A 3 3.45 4.20 -0.63
C ASP A 3 3.99 3.22 -1.69
N LEU A 4 3.95 1.92 -1.38
CA LEU A 4 4.42 0.86 -2.27
C LEU A 4 3.25 0.36 -3.13
N GLY A 5 3.38 0.48 -4.45
CA GLY A 5 2.30 0.21 -5.39
C GLY A 5 1.26 1.33 -5.36
N ALA A 6 1.70 2.58 -5.54
CA ALA A 6 0.89 3.76 -5.35
C ALA A 6 -0.31 3.88 -6.30
N GLY A 7 -0.31 3.17 -7.42
CA GLY A 7 -1.37 3.24 -8.42
C GLY A 7 -1.66 4.68 -8.83
N THR A 8 -2.94 5.07 -8.75
CA THR A 8 -3.39 6.44 -9.03
C THR A 8 -3.16 7.43 -7.88
N GLY A 9 -2.43 7.02 -6.83
CA GLY A 9 -1.94 7.87 -5.75
C GLY A 9 -2.86 8.00 -4.54
N MET A 10 -3.85 7.15 -4.36
CA MET A 10 -4.84 7.28 -3.28
C MET A 10 -4.21 7.31 -1.89
N PHE A 11 -3.35 6.35 -1.57
CA PHE A 11 -2.69 6.29 -0.26
C PHE A 11 -1.62 7.37 -0.11
N THR A 12 -0.82 7.61 -1.16
CA THR A 12 0.15 8.71 -1.16
C THR A 12 -0.50 10.06 -0.84
N LEU A 13 -1.62 10.37 -1.51
CA LEU A 13 -2.35 11.63 -1.33
C LEU A 13 -3.05 11.70 0.02
N GLY A 14 -3.69 10.61 0.45
CA GLY A 14 -4.31 10.50 1.76
C GLY A 14 -3.30 10.70 2.90
N ALA A 15 -2.12 10.06 2.79
CA ALA A 15 -1.03 10.27 3.73
C ALA A 15 -0.52 11.71 3.72
N ALA A 16 -0.37 12.31 2.53
CA ALA A 16 0.11 13.69 2.40
C ALA A 16 -0.83 14.72 3.07
N LEU A 17 -2.13 14.47 3.11
CA LEU A 17 -3.10 15.30 3.83
C LEU A 17 -2.93 15.24 5.35
N ARG A 18 -2.28 14.21 5.88
CA ARG A 18 -1.95 14.08 7.31
C ARG A 18 -0.71 14.87 7.72
N GLY A 19 -0.02 15.51 6.77
CA GLY A 19 1.09 16.42 7.02
C GLY A 19 2.44 15.79 7.38
N PRO A 20 2.84 14.63 6.79
CA PRO A 20 4.19 14.14 6.95
C PRO A 20 5.19 15.13 6.33
N SER A 21 6.46 15.04 6.71
CA SER A 21 7.50 15.87 6.10
C SER A 21 7.62 15.61 4.59
N ARG A 22 7.41 14.37 4.16
CA ARG A 22 7.47 13.95 2.76
C ARG A 22 6.58 12.73 2.51
N ALA A 23 6.00 12.63 1.32
CA ALA A 23 5.32 11.45 0.83
C ALA A 23 5.95 11.00 -0.50
N ILE A 24 6.18 9.70 -0.66
CA ILE A 24 6.79 9.11 -1.86
C ILE A 24 5.87 7.99 -2.34
N GLY A 25 5.35 8.09 -3.56
CA GLY A 25 4.62 7.00 -4.22
C GLY A 25 5.54 6.25 -5.18
N VAL A 26 5.67 4.94 -5.00
CA VAL A 26 6.41 4.03 -5.89
C VAL A 26 5.41 3.23 -6.71
N GLU A 27 5.51 3.26 -8.04
CA GLU A 27 4.58 2.59 -8.93
C GLU A 27 5.30 2.14 -10.20
N ILE A 28 5.01 0.92 -10.65
CA ILE A 28 5.59 0.34 -11.85
C ILE A 28 4.82 0.75 -13.12
N ASP A 29 3.52 1.06 -12.99
CA ASP A 29 2.69 1.51 -14.10
C ASP A 29 2.85 3.02 -14.31
N ARG A 30 3.44 3.36 -15.44
CA ARG A 30 3.65 4.76 -15.83
C ARG A 30 2.34 5.52 -16.03
N ASP A 31 1.31 4.88 -16.55
CA ASP A 31 0.04 5.53 -16.84
C ASP A 31 -0.72 5.82 -15.54
N ALA A 32 -0.66 4.91 -14.55
CA ALA A 32 -1.15 5.15 -13.20
C ALA A 32 -0.45 6.36 -12.55
N LEU A 33 0.89 6.48 -12.71
CA LEU A 33 1.63 7.64 -12.21
C LEU A 33 1.22 8.96 -12.87
N LEU A 34 0.84 8.96 -14.15
CA LEU A 34 0.32 10.16 -14.80
C LEU A 34 -1.00 10.59 -14.17
N ILE A 35 -1.90 9.65 -13.88
CA ILE A 35 -3.15 9.90 -13.17
C ILE A 35 -2.87 10.39 -11.73
N ALA A 36 -1.93 9.77 -11.02
CA ALA A 36 -1.53 10.20 -9.67
C ALA A 36 -1.06 11.66 -9.63
N ARG A 37 -0.27 12.08 -10.62
CA ARG A 37 0.16 13.47 -10.78
C ARG A 37 -1.00 14.43 -11.05
N GLU A 38 -1.98 14.01 -11.83
CA GLU A 38 -3.20 14.79 -12.06
C GLU A 38 -4.02 14.90 -10.79
N ASN A 39 -4.22 13.80 -10.06
CA ASN A 39 -4.92 13.77 -8.78
C ASN A 39 -4.22 14.68 -7.76
N ARG A 40 -2.87 14.70 -7.74
CA ARG A 40 -2.09 15.58 -6.87
C ARG A 40 -2.45 17.07 -7.06
N ARG A 41 -2.74 17.51 -8.28
CA ARG A 41 -3.09 18.90 -8.58
C ARG A 41 -4.44 19.31 -7.99
N ARG A 42 -5.32 18.33 -7.75
CA ARG A 42 -6.66 18.54 -7.18
C ARG A 42 -6.66 18.52 -5.66
N VAL A 43 -5.59 17.97 -5.05
CA VAL A 43 -5.47 17.85 -3.59
C VAL A 43 -4.63 18.99 -3.03
N GLY A 44 -5.24 19.82 -2.18
CA GLY A 44 -4.57 20.93 -1.50
C GLY A 44 -3.77 20.44 -0.30
N THR A 45 -2.50 20.09 -0.49
CA THR A 45 -1.56 19.75 0.60
C THR A 45 -0.27 20.52 0.46
N ARG A 46 0.39 20.81 1.60
CA ARG A 46 1.71 21.43 1.65
C ARG A 46 2.84 20.38 1.71
N THR A 47 2.48 19.11 1.92
CA THR A 47 3.45 18.02 1.93
C THR A 47 4.13 17.90 0.58
N GLU A 48 5.45 17.77 0.59
CA GLU A 48 6.23 17.47 -0.60
C GLU A 48 5.94 16.03 -1.04
N ILE A 49 5.50 15.86 -2.31
CA ILE A 49 5.16 14.55 -2.86
C ILE A 49 6.09 14.24 -4.03
N HIS A 50 6.72 13.07 -3.97
CA HIS A 50 7.55 12.52 -5.03
C HIS A 50 6.91 11.26 -5.62
N TRP A 51 7.09 11.07 -6.92
CA TRP A 51 6.64 9.89 -7.64
C TRP A 51 7.85 9.18 -8.24
N VAL A 52 7.98 7.91 -7.93
CA VAL A 52 9.08 7.05 -8.38
C VAL A 52 8.51 5.96 -9.28
N HIS A 53 8.95 5.94 -10.54
CA HIS A 53 8.61 4.88 -11.47
C HIS A 53 9.56 3.70 -11.26
N ALA A 54 9.13 2.74 -10.48
CA ALA A 54 9.93 1.55 -10.12
C ALA A 54 9.02 0.41 -9.65
N ASP A 55 9.59 -0.79 -9.60
CA ASP A 55 8.98 -1.94 -8.96
C ASP A 55 8.98 -1.76 -7.44
N ALA A 56 7.80 -1.87 -6.83
CA ALA A 56 7.63 -1.76 -5.39
C ALA A 56 8.27 -2.92 -4.61
N THR A 57 8.44 -4.09 -5.24
CA THR A 57 9.07 -5.27 -4.62
C THR A 57 10.59 -5.17 -4.47
N GLY A 58 11.18 -4.12 -4.98
CA GLY A 58 12.60 -3.78 -4.87
C GLY A 58 12.78 -2.28 -4.95
N ALA A 59 11.93 -1.52 -4.26
CA ALA A 59 11.88 -0.07 -4.35
C ALA A 59 13.26 0.54 -4.08
N PRO A 60 13.77 1.43 -4.96
CA PRO A 60 15.08 2.05 -4.81
C PRO A 60 15.03 3.20 -3.79
N ILE A 61 14.46 2.93 -2.62
CA ILE A 61 14.29 3.90 -1.54
C ILE A 61 15.26 3.57 -0.40
N ARG A 62 15.95 4.60 0.08
CA ARG A 62 16.81 4.53 1.27
C ARG A 62 16.38 5.65 2.21
N PRO A 63 15.47 5.38 3.15
CA PRO A 63 15.06 6.37 4.14
C PRO A 63 16.22 6.82 5.01
N SER A 64 16.22 8.10 5.38
CA SER A 64 17.23 8.68 6.28
C SER A 64 16.67 9.02 7.67
N GLY A 65 15.49 8.55 7.99
CA GLY A 65 14.80 8.82 9.27
C GLY A 65 13.51 8.02 9.38
N PRO A 66 12.74 8.24 10.45
CA PRO A 66 11.54 7.46 10.74
C PRO A 66 10.59 7.38 9.55
N THR A 67 10.26 6.15 9.14
CA THR A 67 9.53 5.88 7.93
C THR A 67 8.30 5.02 8.19
N THR A 68 7.17 5.51 7.70
CA THR A 68 5.94 4.72 7.61
C THR A 68 5.73 4.28 6.16
N VAL A 69 5.54 2.98 5.95
CA VAL A 69 5.11 2.43 4.67
C VAL A 69 3.59 2.23 4.69
N VAL A 70 2.93 2.59 3.60
CA VAL A 70 1.55 2.20 3.31
C VAL A 70 1.54 1.40 2.02
N MET A 71 0.69 0.37 1.92
CA MET A 71 0.61 -0.46 0.72
C MET A 71 -0.70 -1.21 0.63
N SER A 72 -1.14 -1.44 -0.62
CA SER A 72 -2.19 -2.38 -0.97
C SER A 72 -1.63 -3.26 -2.08
N PRO A 73 -0.97 -4.37 -1.75
CA PRO A 73 -0.46 -5.29 -2.77
C PRO A 73 -1.59 -5.73 -3.70
N PRO A 74 -1.31 -6.09 -4.97
CA PRO A 74 -2.34 -6.53 -5.89
C PRO A 74 -3.06 -7.76 -5.31
N PHE A 75 -4.38 -7.64 -5.10
CA PHE A 75 -5.20 -8.70 -4.53
C PHE A 75 -5.17 -9.94 -5.42
N GLY A 76 -4.66 -11.04 -4.90
CA GLY A 76 -4.57 -12.30 -5.62
C GLY A 76 -5.89 -13.06 -5.68
N ALA A 77 -6.87 -12.57 -6.42
CA ALA A 77 -8.05 -13.38 -6.79
C ALA A 77 -7.73 -14.43 -7.87
N GLN A 78 -6.49 -14.48 -8.36
CA GLN A 78 -6.02 -15.47 -9.34
C GLN A 78 -4.79 -16.20 -8.80
N ASN A 79 -4.81 -17.52 -8.86
CA ASN A 79 -3.72 -18.42 -8.50
C ASN A 79 -2.37 -17.90 -9.06
N GLY A 80 -1.51 -17.36 -8.22
CA GLY A 80 -0.20 -16.83 -8.60
C GLY A 80 0.29 -15.61 -7.82
N ASN A 81 -0.55 -14.91 -7.07
CA ASN A 81 -0.18 -13.68 -6.36
C ASN A 81 0.17 -13.85 -4.86
N GLU A 82 0.18 -15.06 -4.32
CA GLU A 82 0.68 -15.31 -2.95
C GLU A 82 2.14 -14.85 -2.76
N HIS A 83 2.89 -14.71 -3.86
CA HIS A 83 4.25 -14.21 -3.83
C HIS A 83 4.34 -12.68 -3.84
N ALA A 84 3.33 -11.97 -4.35
CA ALA A 84 3.32 -10.51 -4.42
C ALA A 84 3.24 -9.89 -3.01
N ASP A 85 2.31 -10.37 -2.18
CA ASP A 85 2.15 -9.91 -0.79
C ASP A 85 3.45 -10.06 0.00
N ARG A 86 4.11 -11.21 -0.13
CA ARG A 86 5.40 -11.48 0.53
C ARG A 86 6.48 -10.52 0.07
N ALA A 87 6.58 -10.22 -1.22
CA ALA A 87 7.60 -9.34 -1.78
C ALA A 87 7.38 -7.87 -1.33
N PHE A 88 6.13 -7.41 -1.28
CA PHE A 88 5.78 -6.10 -0.74
C PHE A 88 6.10 -5.99 0.75
N LEU A 89 5.72 -6.99 1.55
CA LEU A 89 6.03 -7.05 2.98
C LEU A 89 7.54 -7.07 3.22
N SER A 90 8.32 -7.79 2.39
CA SER A 90 9.77 -7.80 2.47
C SER A 90 10.36 -6.42 2.25
N THR A 91 9.91 -5.71 1.21
CA THR A 91 10.37 -4.32 0.97
C THR A 91 9.98 -3.40 2.13
N ALA A 92 8.79 -3.57 2.70
CA ALA A 92 8.38 -2.78 3.86
C ALA A 92 9.25 -3.05 5.08
N ALA A 93 9.59 -4.32 5.37
CA ALA A 93 10.48 -4.69 6.46
C ALA A 93 11.89 -4.08 6.31
N ASP A 94 12.38 -3.94 5.07
CA ASP A 94 13.70 -3.38 4.78
C ASP A 94 13.79 -1.86 4.95
N ILE A 95 12.66 -1.13 4.85
CA ILE A 95 12.70 0.35 4.79
C ILE A 95 11.84 1.06 5.81
N ALA A 96 10.96 0.35 6.53
CA ALA A 96 9.98 0.96 7.42
C ALA A 96 10.27 0.70 8.90
N ASP A 97 9.95 1.68 9.75
CA ASP A 97 9.77 1.45 11.18
C ASP A 97 8.35 0.94 11.45
N ILE A 98 7.37 1.42 10.66
CA ILE A 98 5.96 1.03 10.76
C ILE A 98 5.42 0.82 9.35
N SER A 99 4.64 -0.24 9.14
CA SER A 99 3.87 -0.40 7.91
C SER A 99 2.39 -0.60 8.17
N TYR A 100 1.58 -0.14 7.22
CA TYR A 100 0.16 -0.45 7.09
C TYR A 100 -0.06 -1.14 5.75
N SER A 101 -0.60 -2.34 5.79
CA SER A 101 -0.85 -3.15 4.59
C SER A 101 -2.29 -3.63 4.53
N VAL A 102 -2.88 -3.56 3.35
CA VAL A 102 -4.23 -4.05 3.07
C VAL A 102 -4.14 -5.41 2.39
N HIS A 103 -4.82 -6.40 2.91
CA HIS A 103 -4.85 -7.78 2.40
C HIS A 103 -6.28 -8.30 2.31
N ASN A 104 -6.50 -9.37 1.57
CA ASN A 104 -7.78 -10.08 1.59
C ASN A 104 -8.06 -10.64 2.99
N ALA A 105 -9.33 -10.76 3.34
CA ALA A 105 -9.75 -11.43 4.56
C ALA A 105 -9.18 -12.84 4.65
N GLY A 106 -8.75 -13.23 5.87
CA GLY A 106 -8.11 -14.52 6.12
C GLY A 106 -6.59 -14.52 5.93
N SER A 107 -5.96 -13.38 5.63
CA SER A 107 -4.50 -13.25 5.50
C SER A 107 -3.75 -13.18 6.83
N ARG A 108 -4.46 -13.09 7.95
CA ARG A 108 -3.89 -12.82 9.27
C ARG A 108 -2.75 -13.76 9.66
N ALA A 109 -2.96 -15.08 9.55
CA ALA A 109 -1.94 -16.05 9.94
C ALA A 109 -0.66 -15.92 9.09
N PHE A 110 -0.80 -15.62 7.80
CA PHE A 110 0.32 -15.36 6.90
C PHE A 110 1.08 -14.09 7.30
N VAL A 111 0.36 -12.98 7.53
CA VAL A 111 0.99 -11.69 7.85
C VAL A 111 1.70 -11.75 9.22
N GLU A 112 1.07 -12.35 10.24
CA GLU A 112 1.65 -12.53 11.57
C GLU A 112 2.92 -13.40 11.51
N SER A 113 2.89 -14.53 10.77
CA SER A 113 4.06 -15.39 10.59
C SER A 113 5.17 -14.67 9.85
N PHE A 114 4.85 -13.96 8.77
CA PHE A 114 5.83 -13.19 8.01
C PHE A 114 6.50 -12.10 8.87
N ALA A 115 5.71 -11.34 9.63
CA ALA A 115 6.23 -10.31 10.50
C ALA A 115 7.20 -10.89 11.54
N ALA A 116 6.81 -11.96 12.24
CA ALA A 116 7.65 -12.63 13.22
C ALA A 116 8.99 -13.15 12.64
N ASP A 117 8.95 -13.72 11.42
CA ASP A 117 10.13 -14.22 10.72
C ASP A 117 11.09 -13.11 10.27
N ASN A 118 10.61 -11.84 10.19
CA ASN A 118 11.37 -10.68 9.71
C ASN A 118 11.53 -9.59 10.78
N ALA A 119 11.60 -9.97 12.06
CA ALA A 119 11.78 -9.06 13.19
C ALA A 119 10.69 -7.97 13.29
N GLY A 120 9.46 -8.28 12.88
CA GLY A 120 8.30 -7.42 12.99
C GLY A 120 7.24 -7.97 13.94
N GLU A 121 6.37 -7.08 14.42
CA GLU A 121 5.22 -7.41 15.26
C GLU A 121 3.94 -6.80 14.70
N VAL A 122 2.91 -7.62 14.48
CA VAL A 122 1.57 -7.11 14.14
C VAL A 122 0.93 -6.54 15.40
N THR A 123 0.91 -5.22 15.50
CA THR A 123 0.37 -4.52 16.68
C THR A 123 -1.13 -4.29 16.61
N HIS A 124 -1.69 -4.16 15.38
CA HIS A 124 -3.12 -3.96 15.16
C HIS A 124 -3.56 -4.66 13.88
N ALA A 125 -4.76 -5.20 13.91
CA ALA A 125 -5.47 -5.73 12.74
C ALA A 125 -6.90 -5.19 12.73
N PHE A 126 -7.34 -4.67 11.60
CA PHE A 126 -8.67 -4.07 11.41
C PHE A 126 -9.35 -4.76 10.25
N ALA A 127 -10.60 -5.16 10.41
CA ALA A 127 -11.46 -5.52 9.29
C ALA A 127 -11.89 -4.24 8.57
N ALA A 128 -11.86 -4.24 7.25
CA ALA A 128 -12.31 -3.15 6.41
C ALA A 128 -13.08 -3.70 5.21
N GLU A 129 -14.25 -3.13 4.95
CA GLU A 129 -15.07 -3.45 3.79
C GLU A 129 -14.81 -2.39 2.73
N PHE A 130 -14.49 -2.81 1.51
CA PHE A 130 -14.36 -1.90 0.37
C PHE A 130 -15.48 -2.18 -0.62
N ASP A 131 -16.33 -1.17 -0.84
CA ASP A 131 -17.26 -1.15 -1.96
C ASP A 131 -16.49 -0.88 -3.25
N LEU A 132 -16.41 -1.84 -4.14
CA LEU A 132 -15.95 -1.60 -5.50
C LEU A 132 -17.14 -1.12 -6.34
N ASP A 133 -17.24 0.19 -6.53
CA ASP A 133 -18.11 0.73 -7.56
C ASP A 133 -17.61 0.24 -8.93
N ASN A 134 -18.42 -0.59 -9.60
CA ASN A 134 -18.15 -1.00 -10.97
C ASN A 134 -18.14 0.22 -11.90
N GLN A 135 -16.94 0.71 -12.27
CA GLN A 135 -16.74 1.78 -13.25
C GLN A 135 -16.97 1.31 -14.71
N PHE A 136 -17.53 0.16 -14.94
CA PHE A 136 -17.87 -0.33 -16.27
C PHE A 136 -19.38 -0.44 -16.43
N ASP A 137 -19.97 0.58 -17.07
CA ASP A 137 -21.31 0.50 -17.65
C ASP A 137 -21.38 -0.72 -18.59
N HIS A 138 -22.31 -1.59 -18.31
CA HIS A 138 -23.03 -2.54 -19.14
C HIS A 138 -23.20 -3.94 -18.53
N HIS A 139 -23.50 -4.10 -17.26
CA HIS A 139 -24.35 -5.22 -16.80
C HIS A 139 -24.80 -4.94 -15.36
N ALA A 140 -26.11 -4.89 -15.18
CA ALA A 140 -26.73 -4.90 -13.87
C ALA A 140 -26.41 -6.25 -13.21
N ALA A 141 -25.61 -6.23 -12.16
CA ALA A 141 -25.63 -7.11 -10.98
C ALA A 141 -24.27 -7.13 -10.29
N ASP A 142 -24.36 -7.11 -9.00
CA ASP A 142 -23.36 -7.42 -7.99
C ASP A 142 -22.32 -6.33 -7.69
N ARG A 143 -22.66 -5.55 -6.65
CA ARG A 143 -21.64 -4.96 -5.76
C ARG A 143 -20.83 -6.11 -5.22
N ALA A 144 -19.58 -6.24 -5.64
CA ALA A 144 -18.65 -7.14 -5.00
C ALA A 144 -18.12 -6.43 -3.75
N GLU A 145 -18.66 -6.77 -2.59
CA GLU A 145 -18.04 -6.45 -1.32
C GLU A 145 -16.78 -7.30 -1.22
N ILE A 146 -15.63 -6.64 -1.07
CA ILE A 146 -14.37 -7.35 -0.79
C ILE A 146 -14.06 -7.15 0.68
N ASP A 147 -14.15 -8.24 1.44
CA ASP A 147 -13.70 -8.29 2.81
C ASP A 147 -12.17 -8.21 2.83
N THR A 148 -11.66 -7.20 3.51
CA THR A 148 -10.21 -6.99 3.65
C THR A 148 -9.82 -6.85 5.10
N GLU A 149 -8.54 -7.05 5.35
CA GLU A 149 -7.89 -6.81 6.64
C GLU A 149 -6.76 -5.81 6.45
N VAL A 150 -6.67 -4.83 7.34
CA VAL A 150 -5.57 -3.87 7.41
C VAL A 150 -4.70 -4.22 8.59
N PHE A 151 -3.42 -4.47 8.36
CA PHE A 151 -2.44 -4.78 9.40
C PHE A 151 -1.50 -3.62 9.63
N ARG A 152 -1.30 -3.27 10.90
CA ARG A 152 -0.22 -2.39 11.33
C ARG A 152 0.91 -3.24 11.91
N ILE A 153 2.10 -3.11 11.33
CA ILE A 153 3.28 -3.86 11.73
C ILE A 153 4.35 -2.86 12.19
N GLU A 154 4.95 -3.12 13.34
CA GLU A 154 6.17 -2.45 13.80
C GLU A 154 7.36 -3.34 13.45
N TRP A 155 8.39 -2.75 12.82
CA TRP A 155 9.60 -3.43 12.41
C TRP A 155 10.74 -3.04 13.35
N SER A 156 11.45 -4.04 13.86
CA SER A 156 12.65 -3.81 14.70
C SER A 156 13.88 -3.74 13.80
N SER A 157 14.56 -2.61 13.81
CA SER A 157 15.82 -2.38 13.09
C SER A 157 16.97 -3.18 13.70
#